data_d5c1c77adf29a7bd6f0b201ba8f66611
#
_entry.id   d5c1c77adf29a7bd6f0b201ba8f66611
#
_cell.length_a   1.000
_cell.length_b   1.000
_cell.length_c   1.000
_cell.angle_alpha   90.00
_cell.angle_beta   90.00
_cell.angle_gamma   90.00
#
_symmetry.space_group_name_H-M   'P 1'
#
loop_
_entity.id
_entity.type
_entity.pdbx_description
1 polymer ?
#
loop_
_entity_poly.entity_id
_entity_poly.type
_entity_poly.pdbx_seq_one_letter_code
_entity_poly.pdbx_strand_id
1 'polypeptide(L)'
;MAEKKSVLKVLRETSRLKTREERIDNLRANESWLLKDIIRMNFDEAVVCILPEGMPDVELKKTKDATSTIEAHYDNFRYFFQTQWADKIKNFDRQNRFLQLLQEIPAGEAEMLCKAKDKKMKYVGITKKLCQEAFPGLIVK
;
A
#
# COMPACT_ATOMS: atom_id res chain seq x y z
N MET A 1 25.09 -5.04 3.02
CA MET A 1 23.74 -5.27 2.49
C MET A 1 22.91 -4.00 2.58
N ALA A 2 22.24 -3.67 1.50
CA ALA A 2 21.35 -2.51 1.51
C ALA A 2 20.17 -2.80 2.44
N GLU A 3 19.86 -1.85 3.31
CA GLU A 3 18.72 -1.94 4.20
C GLU A 3 17.41 -1.90 3.40
N LYS A 4 16.47 -2.79 3.72
CA LYS A 4 15.19 -2.84 3.02
C LYS A 4 14.36 -1.61 3.41
N LYS A 5 14.02 -0.79 2.41
CA LYS A 5 13.24 0.42 2.62
C LYS A 5 11.75 0.09 2.74
N SER A 6 11.03 0.86 3.58
CA SER A 6 9.57 0.76 3.62
C SER A 6 8.97 1.23 2.29
N VAL A 7 7.77 0.75 1.97
CA VAL A 7 7.09 1.16 0.73
C VAL A 7 6.85 2.67 0.73
N LEU A 8 6.46 3.24 1.86
CA LEU A 8 6.26 4.69 1.97
C LEU A 8 7.53 5.46 1.61
N LYS A 9 8.68 5.01 2.13
CA LYS A 9 9.96 5.65 1.84
C LYS A 9 10.30 5.55 0.35
N VAL A 10 10.08 4.37 -0.25
CA VAL A 10 10.32 4.16 -1.68
C VAL A 10 9.47 5.12 -2.51
N LEU A 11 8.19 5.24 -2.20
CA LEU A 11 7.28 6.12 -2.94
C LEU A 11 7.69 7.59 -2.80
N ARG A 12 8.05 8.02 -1.59
CA ARG A 12 8.51 9.40 -1.35
C ARG A 12 9.81 9.71 -2.09
N GLU A 13 10.77 8.81 -2.05
CA GLU A 13 12.05 8.99 -2.77
C GLU A 13 11.81 9.03 -4.27
N THR A 14 10.99 8.13 -4.80
CA THR A 14 10.67 8.09 -6.23
C THR A 14 10.04 9.41 -6.67
N SER A 15 9.12 9.94 -5.87
CA SER A 15 8.43 11.21 -6.17
C SER A 15 9.39 12.40 -6.24
N ARG A 16 10.51 12.34 -5.52
CA ARG A 16 11.51 13.43 -5.48
C ARG A 16 12.49 13.38 -6.66
N LEU A 17 12.55 12.27 -7.38
CA LEU A 17 13.44 12.16 -8.54
C LEU A 17 12.93 13.03 -9.68
N LYS A 18 13.86 13.51 -10.51
CA LYS A 18 13.53 14.52 -11.52
C LYS A 18 13.06 13.95 -12.85
N THR A 19 13.53 12.78 -13.25
CA THR A 19 13.22 12.22 -14.54
C THR A 19 12.35 10.97 -14.41
N ARG A 20 11.61 10.69 -15.49
CA ARG A 20 10.77 9.49 -15.58
C ARG A 20 11.62 8.22 -15.48
N GLU A 21 12.76 8.19 -16.15
CA GLU A 21 13.65 7.03 -16.13
C GLU A 21 14.17 6.75 -14.72
N GLU A 22 14.60 7.79 -14.00
CA GLU A 22 15.06 7.64 -12.63
C GLU A 22 13.96 7.08 -11.72
N ARG A 23 12.72 7.52 -11.91
CA ARG A 23 11.58 7.03 -11.14
C ARG A 23 11.30 5.55 -11.40
N ILE A 24 11.32 5.16 -12.67
CA ILE A 24 11.12 3.75 -13.06
C ILE A 24 12.23 2.89 -12.46
N ASP A 25 13.48 3.33 -12.59
CA ASP A 25 14.62 2.58 -12.07
C ASP A 25 14.55 2.42 -10.55
N ASN A 26 14.14 3.46 -9.83
CA ASN A 26 14.04 3.40 -8.38
C ASN A 26 12.93 2.44 -7.93
N LEU A 27 11.80 2.43 -8.61
CA LEU A 27 10.72 1.49 -8.31
C LEU A 27 11.18 0.04 -8.54
N ARG A 28 11.87 -0.20 -9.65
CA ARG A 28 12.39 -1.53 -9.97
C ARG A 28 13.48 -1.99 -9.00
N ALA A 29 14.35 -1.06 -8.60
CA ALA A 29 15.42 -1.37 -7.65
C ALA A 29 14.90 -1.76 -6.27
N ASN A 30 13.71 -1.28 -5.91
CA ASN A 30 13.08 -1.54 -4.62
C ASN A 30 11.84 -2.45 -4.77
N GLU A 31 11.81 -3.26 -5.81
CA GLU A 31 10.70 -4.17 -6.09
C GLU A 31 10.43 -5.10 -4.91
N SER A 32 9.16 -5.21 -4.53
CA SER A 32 8.69 -6.17 -3.53
C SER A 32 7.22 -6.48 -3.81
N TRP A 33 6.74 -7.59 -3.29
CA TRP A 33 5.33 -7.94 -3.43
C TRP A 33 4.43 -6.87 -2.79
N LEU A 34 4.85 -6.34 -1.64
CA LEU A 34 4.09 -5.31 -0.94
C LEU A 34 4.00 -4.03 -1.75
N LEU A 35 5.13 -3.56 -2.33
CA LEU A 35 5.13 -2.37 -3.19
C LEU A 35 4.19 -2.56 -4.37
N LYS A 36 4.26 -3.71 -5.03
CA LYS A 36 3.39 -4.03 -6.17
C LYS A 36 1.93 -4.05 -5.77
N ASP A 37 1.61 -4.63 -4.62
CA ASP A 37 0.21 -4.71 -4.16
C ASP A 37 -0.34 -3.33 -3.80
N ILE A 38 0.46 -2.47 -3.19
CA ILE A 38 0.02 -1.11 -2.89
C ILE A 38 -0.22 -0.32 -4.17
N ILE A 39 0.63 -0.49 -5.18
CA ILE A 39 0.44 0.12 -6.50
C ILE A 39 -0.87 -0.40 -7.13
N ARG A 40 -1.11 -1.69 -7.07
CA ARG A 40 -2.35 -2.29 -7.59
C ARG A 40 -3.59 -1.79 -6.86
N MET A 41 -3.52 -1.71 -5.53
CA MET A 41 -4.64 -1.15 -4.74
C MET A 41 -5.06 0.21 -5.27
N ASN A 42 -4.08 1.07 -5.55
CA ASN A 42 -4.34 2.45 -5.92
C ASN A 42 -4.71 2.63 -7.40
N PHE A 43 -4.03 1.91 -8.29
CA PHE A 43 -4.14 2.19 -9.73
C PHE A 43 -4.91 1.15 -10.54
N ASP A 44 -5.10 -0.06 -10.03
CA ASP A 44 -5.78 -1.13 -10.77
C ASP A 44 -7.25 -1.18 -10.38
N GLU A 45 -8.14 -0.83 -11.31
CA GLU A 45 -9.58 -0.86 -11.06
C GLU A 45 -10.13 -2.26 -10.84
N ALA A 46 -9.40 -3.30 -11.25
CA ALA A 46 -9.79 -4.69 -11.00
C ALA A 46 -9.59 -5.09 -9.55
N VAL A 47 -8.79 -4.35 -8.79
CA VAL A 47 -8.56 -4.60 -7.37
C VAL A 47 -9.59 -3.81 -6.57
N VAL A 48 -10.55 -4.52 -5.97
CA VAL A 48 -11.67 -3.91 -5.24
C VAL A 48 -11.51 -4.16 -3.74
N CYS A 49 -11.39 -3.06 -2.98
CA CYS A 49 -11.34 -3.11 -1.53
C CYS A 49 -12.76 -3.24 -0.96
N ILE A 50 -12.94 -4.12 0.01
CA ILE A 50 -14.25 -4.34 0.65
C ILE A 50 -14.32 -3.78 2.07
N LEU A 51 -13.31 -2.97 2.44
CA LEU A 51 -13.34 -2.21 3.69
C LEU A 51 -14.09 -0.89 3.46
N PRO A 52 -14.67 -0.30 4.53
CA PRO A 52 -15.30 1.02 4.40
C PRO A 52 -14.32 2.06 3.88
N GLU A 53 -14.83 3.02 3.10
CA GLU A 53 -14.03 4.12 2.58
C GLU A 53 -13.59 5.06 3.71
N GLY A 54 -12.43 5.67 3.53
CA GLY A 54 -11.91 6.66 4.44
C GLY A 54 -10.98 6.10 5.51
N MET A 55 -10.46 7.02 6.33
CA MET A 55 -9.63 6.69 7.48
C MET A 55 -10.54 6.40 8.68
N PRO A 56 -10.45 5.22 9.29
CA PRO A 56 -11.19 4.94 10.51
C PRO A 56 -10.77 5.86 11.65
N ASP A 57 -11.67 6.10 12.60
CA ASP A 57 -11.38 6.91 13.79
C ASP A 57 -10.59 6.06 14.78
N VAL A 58 -9.28 6.02 14.60
CA VAL A 58 -8.34 5.30 15.46
C VAL A 58 -7.14 6.18 15.78
N GLU A 59 -6.53 5.93 16.93
CA GLU A 59 -5.31 6.61 17.31
C GLU A 59 -4.12 6.02 16.54
N LEU A 60 -3.44 6.85 15.76
CA LEU A 60 -2.28 6.43 14.98
C LEU A 60 -1.01 6.59 15.80
N LYS A 61 -0.09 5.64 15.65
CA LYS A 61 1.19 5.65 16.37
C LYS A 61 2.22 6.49 15.63
N LYS A 62 3.01 7.26 16.38
CA LYS A 62 4.19 7.91 15.82
C LYS A 62 5.18 6.82 15.44
N THR A 63 6.08 7.12 14.50
CA THR A 63 7.05 6.13 14.01
C THR A 63 7.81 5.45 15.15
N LYS A 64 8.22 6.22 16.16
CA LYS A 64 8.97 5.67 17.31
C LYS A 64 8.14 4.78 18.22
N ASP A 65 6.81 4.91 18.19
CA ASP A 65 5.90 4.14 19.04
C ASP A 65 5.26 2.97 18.31
N ALA A 66 5.55 2.81 17.01
CA ALA A 66 5.00 1.72 16.21
C ALA A 66 5.53 0.38 16.69
N THR A 67 4.64 -0.61 16.82
CA THR A 67 4.98 -1.94 17.31
C THR A 67 5.08 -2.98 16.20
N SER A 68 4.74 -2.61 14.97
CA SER A 68 4.73 -3.54 13.84
C SER A 68 4.99 -2.81 12.52
N THR A 69 5.00 -3.56 11.43
CA THR A 69 5.19 -3.05 10.07
C THR A 69 4.06 -3.55 9.17
N ILE A 70 3.90 -2.92 8.01
CA ILE A 70 2.92 -3.38 7.02
C ILE A 70 3.28 -4.80 6.57
N GLU A 71 4.57 -5.07 6.39
CA GLU A 71 5.06 -6.39 5.97
C GLU A 71 4.63 -7.51 6.93
N ALA A 72 4.62 -7.23 8.23
CA ALA A 72 4.21 -8.20 9.24
C ALA A 72 2.72 -8.56 9.13
N HIS A 73 1.92 -7.66 8.55
CA HIS A 73 0.48 -7.85 8.38
C HIS A 73 0.09 -8.23 6.95
N TYR A 74 1.06 -8.48 6.08
CA TYR A 74 0.81 -8.73 4.66
C TYR A 74 -0.22 -9.85 4.42
N ASP A 75 -0.15 -10.92 5.19
CA ASP A 75 -1.05 -12.06 5.02
C ASP A 75 -2.52 -11.70 5.21
N ASN A 76 -2.82 -10.62 5.93
CA ASN A 76 -4.18 -10.18 6.13
C ASN A 76 -4.77 -9.44 4.92
N PHE A 77 -3.93 -8.98 4.00
CA PHE A 77 -4.39 -8.20 2.84
C PHE A 77 -5.38 -8.97 1.98
N ARG A 78 -5.21 -10.30 1.87
CA ARG A 78 -6.13 -11.16 1.11
C ARG A 78 -7.59 -11.05 1.56
N TYR A 79 -7.80 -10.68 2.83
CA TYR A 79 -9.14 -10.56 3.41
C TYR A 79 -9.76 -9.18 3.22
N PHE A 80 -8.96 -8.19 2.80
CA PHE A 80 -9.41 -6.80 2.65
C PHE A 80 -9.97 -6.49 1.25
N PHE A 81 -9.83 -7.39 0.32
CA PHE A 81 -10.21 -7.19 -1.09
C PHE A 81 -11.13 -8.32 -1.56
N GLN A 82 -11.80 -8.08 -2.71
CA GLN A 82 -12.62 -9.11 -3.35
C GLN A 82 -11.72 -10.20 -3.92
N THR A 83 -11.45 -11.21 -3.12
CA THR A 83 -10.64 -12.38 -3.48
C THR A 83 -11.38 -13.64 -3.04
N GLN A 84 -10.84 -14.81 -3.39
CA GLN A 84 -11.38 -16.08 -2.91
C GLN A 84 -11.35 -16.20 -1.37
N TRP A 85 -10.58 -15.33 -0.70
CA TRP A 85 -10.44 -15.34 0.76
C TRP A 85 -11.44 -14.43 1.45
N ALA A 86 -12.14 -13.55 0.70
CA ALA A 86 -13.02 -12.54 1.28
C ALA A 86 -14.09 -13.12 2.20
N ASP A 87 -14.71 -14.22 1.80
CA ASP A 87 -15.81 -14.85 2.55
C ASP A 87 -15.33 -15.77 3.67
N LYS A 88 -14.02 -15.91 3.85
CA LYS A 88 -13.45 -16.77 4.90
C LYS A 88 -13.54 -16.16 6.30
N ILE A 89 -13.78 -14.85 6.38
CA ILE A 89 -13.97 -14.15 7.66
C ILE A 89 -15.19 -13.23 7.56
N LYS A 90 -15.75 -12.90 8.73
CA LYS A 90 -16.90 -11.98 8.80
C LYS A 90 -16.43 -10.53 8.66
N ASN A 91 -17.33 -9.64 8.23
CA ASN A 91 -17.02 -8.21 8.10
C ASN A 91 -16.47 -7.60 9.39
N PHE A 92 -17.05 -7.99 10.52
CA PHE A 92 -16.58 -7.50 11.82
C PHE A 92 -15.11 -7.86 12.06
N ASP A 93 -14.74 -9.12 11.81
CA ASP A 93 -13.36 -9.58 11.97
C ASP A 93 -12.43 -8.90 10.99
N ARG A 94 -12.87 -8.71 9.76
CA ARG A 94 -12.08 -8.01 8.72
C ARG A 94 -11.78 -6.59 9.16
N GLN A 95 -12.79 -5.86 9.61
CA GLN A 95 -12.61 -4.48 10.04
C GLN A 95 -11.70 -4.40 11.27
N ASN A 96 -11.85 -5.33 12.22
CA ASN A 96 -11.00 -5.36 13.40
C ASN A 96 -9.52 -5.62 13.05
N ARG A 97 -9.27 -6.53 12.12
CA ARG A 97 -7.90 -6.80 11.66
C ARG A 97 -7.28 -5.56 11.02
N PHE A 98 -8.07 -4.83 10.23
CA PHE A 98 -7.59 -3.61 9.61
C PHE A 98 -7.31 -2.51 10.64
N LEU A 99 -8.21 -2.33 11.61
CA LEU A 99 -8.01 -1.36 12.70
C LEU A 99 -6.76 -1.68 13.51
N GLN A 100 -6.56 -2.95 13.83
CA GLN A 100 -5.37 -3.39 14.56
C GLN A 100 -4.10 -3.08 13.78
N LEU A 101 -4.09 -3.37 12.48
CA LEU A 101 -2.97 -3.04 11.60
C LEU A 101 -2.64 -1.56 11.67
N LEU A 102 -3.65 -0.70 11.51
CA LEU A 102 -3.43 0.76 11.51
C LEU A 102 -2.88 1.28 12.84
N GLN A 103 -3.27 0.66 13.94
CA GLN A 103 -2.81 1.06 15.27
C GLN A 103 -1.39 0.61 15.58
N GLU A 104 -0.87 -0.38 14.88
CA GLU A 104 0.45 -0.94 15.15
C GLU A 104 1.56 -0.40 14.24
N ILE A 105 1.23 0.15 13.09
CA ILE A 105 2.22 0.66 12.13
C ILE A 105 2.39 2.18 12.26
N PRO A 106 3.50 2.74 11.73
CA PRO A 106 3.69 4.21 11.78
C PRO A 106 2.55 4.96 11.11
N ALA A 107 2.19 6.12 11.67
CA ALA A 107 1.06 6.94 11.20
C ALA A 107 1.15 7.27 9.70
N GLY A 108 2.34 7.62 9.20
CA GLY A 108 2.52 7.92 7.77
C GLY A 108 2.20 6.74 6.86
N GLU A 109 2.58 5.54 7.30
CA GLU A 109 2.26 4.32 6.54
C GLU A 109 0.78 3.98 6.62
N ALA A 110 0.15 4.20 7.78
CA ALA A 110 -1.29 3.99 7.94
C ALA A 110 -2.08 4.92 7.01
N GLU A 111 -1.69 6.18 6.93
CA GLU A 111 -2.33 7.15 6.03
C GLU A 111 -2.16 6.76 4.56
N MET A 112 -0.95 6.35 4.17
CA MET A 112 -0.67 5.88 2.82
C MET A 112 -1.56 4.68 2.47
N LEU A 113 -1.64 3.71 3.36
CA LEU A 113 -2.42 2.49 3.14
C LEU A 113 -3.91 2.80 2.97
N CYS A 114 -4.46 3.69 3.80
CA CYS A 114 -5.87 4.09 3.68
C CYS A 114 -6.15 4.82 2.38
N LYS A 115 -5.24 5.67 1.92
CA LYS A 115 -5.38 6.35 0.63
C LYS A 115 -5.28 5.39 -0.54
N ALA A 116 -4.34 4.45 -0.50
CA ALA A 116 -4.20 3.44 -1.55
C ALA A 116 -5.45 2.55 -1.64
N LYS A 117 -5.98 2.15 -0.50
CA LYS A 117 -7.21 1.37 -0.39
C LYS A 117 -8.38 2.05 -1.12
N ASP A 118 -8.48 3.36 -0.98
CA ASP A 118 -9.56 4.17 -1.57
C ASP A 118 -9.22 4.71 -2.96
N LYS A 119 -8.06 4.33 -3.51
CA LYS A 119 -7.56 4.79 -4.82
C LYS A 119 -7.34 6.30 -4.87
N LYS A 120 -6.93 6.88 -3.74
CA LYS A 120 -6.68 8.32 -3.57
C LYS A 120 -5.23 8.65 -3.25
N MET A 121 -4.35 7.65 -3.30
CA MET A 121 -2.91 7.86 -3.06
C MET A 121 -2.31 8.63 -4.23
N LYS A 122 -1.67 9.76 -3.92
CA LYS A 122 -1.04 10.61 -4.95
C LYS A 122 0.36 11.02 -4.51
N TYR A 123 1.32 10.75 -5.38
CA TYR A 123 2.69 11.23 -5.25
C TYR A 123 3.09 11.84 -6.58
N VAL A 124 3.71 13.03 -6.54
CA VAL A 124 4.12 13.74 -7.76
C VAL A 124 5.00 12.82 -8.62
N GLY A 125 4.65 12.70 -9.89
CA GLY A 125 5.41 11.90 -10.84
C GLY A 125 5.14 10.40 -10.79
N ILE A 126 4.37 9.92 -9.83
CA ILE A 126 3.98 8.50 -9.75
C ILE A 126 2.56 8.39 -10.27
N THR A 127 2.42 7.93 -11.51
CA THR A 127 1.15 7.78 -12.19
C THR A 127 0.88 6.33 -12.53
N LYS A 128 -0.35 6.01 -12.90
CA LYS A 128 -0.71 4.68 -13.38
C LYS A 128 0.20 4.26 -14.54
N LYS A 129 0.41 5.15 -15.50
CA LYS A 129 1.24 4.88 -16.67
C LYS A 129 2.70 4.60 -16.30
N LEU A 130 3.25 5.37 -15.37
CA LEU A 130 4.60 5.14 -14.87
C LEU A 130 4.71 3.75 -14.25
N CYS A 131 3.76 3.37 -13.42
CA CYS A 131 3.75 2.06 -12.77
C CYS A 131 3.58 0.92 -13.77
N GLN A 132 2.80 1.12 -14.83
CA GLN A 132 2.65 0.15 -15.90
C GLN A 132 3.97 -0.07 -16.65
N GLU A 133 4.77 0.98 -16.82
CA GLU A 133 6.08 0.85 -17.44
C GLU A 133 7.11 0.22 -16.50
N ALA A 134 7.07 0.58 -15.21
CA ALA A 134 7.99 0.03 -14.23
C ALA A 134 7.78 -1.48 -14.04
N PHE A 135 6.52 -1.90 -14.01
CA PHE A 135 6.12 -3.30 -13.79
C PHE A 135 5.10 -3.74 -14.85
N PRO A 136 5.58 -4.08 -16.07
CA PRO A 136 4.66 -4.49 -17.15
C PRO A 136 3.79 -5.69 -16.73
N GLY A 137 2.49 -5.60 -17.01
CA GLY A 137 1.55 -6.66 -16.67
C GLY A 137 1.02 -6.64 -15.24
N LEU A 138 1.55 -5.79 -14.38
CA LEU A 138 1.11 -5.70 -12.98
C LEU A 138 -0.32 -5.16 -12.87
N ILE A 139 -0.61 -4.07 -13.57
CA ILE A 139 -1.92 -3.43 -13.56
C ILE A 139 -2.74 -4.00 -14.70
N VAL A 140 -3.88 -4.64 -14.38
CA VAL A 140 -4.72 -5.33 -15.36
C VAL A 140 -5.78 -4.39 -15.95
N LYS A 141 -6.28 -3.47 -15.17
CA LYS A 141 -7.38 -2.59 -15.56
C LYS A 141 -7.20 -1.21 -14.92
#